data_1a18406f5f30cc5dd5be0ec48dcef15f
#
_entry.id   1a18406f5f30cc5dd5be0ec48dcef15f
#
_cell.length_a   1.000
_cell.length_b   1.000
_cell.length_c   1.000
_cell.angle_alpha   90.00
_cell.angle_beta   90.00
_cell.angle_gamma   90.00
#
_symmetry.space_group_name_H-M   'P 1'
#
loop_
_entity.id
_entity.type
_entity.pdbx_description
1 polymer ?
#
loop_
_entity_poly.entity_id
_entity_poly.type
_entity_poly.pdbx_seq_one_letter_code
_entity_poly.pdbx_strand_id
1 'polypeptide(L)'
;MKKIIYTFFAFLLFAACTKENNTTKLEPVVSLTVNNLAADTIIGITPGVPPLGGMPYGAGKYTFYSIEKGAVVPSSDSATTKWDIAFRGTAILTNSGNGGPGAGGGFVYVGLFEDLKTVPSDSTFRTENVPTSYAIPFGSNKGWYVYDGLKNLVTPIPGRVLVIRTASGKIAKIEILNYYKGGVTPAATASDNVKMKDQRYYTFRYSYQPNGTKSF
;
A
#
# COMPACT_ATOMS: atom_id res chain seq x y z
N MET A 1 -9.28 56.61 76.01
CA MET A 1 -9.40 56.59 74.53
C MET A 1 -8.43 55.55 73.98
N LYS A 2 -8.93 54.36 73.62
CA LYS A 2 -8.10 53.23 73.04
C LYS A 2 -8.17 53.30 71.55
N LYS A 3 -7.03 53.48 70.91
CA LYS A 3 -6.88 53.42 69.44
C LYS A 3 -6.67 51.96 68.98
N ILE A 4 -7.61 51.47 68.23
CA ILE A 4 -7.51 50.14 67.55
C ILE A 4 -6.85 50.33 66.19
N ILE A 5 -5.69 49.64 66.00
CA ILE A 5 -4.95 49.61 64.74
C ILE A 5 -5.41 48.33 63.98
N TYR A 6 -6.07 48.50 62.84
CA TYR A 6 -6.37 47.39 61.90
C TYR A 6 -5.18 47.18 60.97
N THR A 7 -4.54 46.01 61.11
CA THR A 7 -3.50 45.55 60.18
C THR A 7 -4.18 44.84 59.05
N PHE A 8 -4.09 45.39 57.83
CA PHE A 8 -4.63 44.83 56.61
C PHE A 8 -3.60 43.84 56.05
N PHE A 9 -3.91 42.55 56.09
CA PHE A 9 -3.08 41.49 55.55
C PHE A 9 -3.46 41.25 54.08
N ALA A 10 -2.63 41.75 53.14
CA ALA A 10 -2.84 41.54 51.70
C ALA A 10 -2.39 40.14 51.31
N PHE A 11 -3.34 39.28 50.97
CA PHE A 11 -3.06 37.94 50.44
C PHE A 11 -2.77 38.02 48.94
N LEU A 12 -1.50 37.89 48.54
CA LEU A 12 -1.09 37.79 47.15
C LEU A 12 -1.36 36.36 46.64
N LEU A 13 -2.41 36.20 45.84
CA LEU A 13 -2.70 34.98 45.10
C LEU A 13 -1.75 34.90 43.89
N PHE A 14 -0.73 34.07 43.99
CA PHE A 14 0.06 33.64 42.82
C PHE A 14 -0.76 32.66 41.98
N ALA A 15 -1.36 33.11 40.91
CA ALA A 15 -1.90 32.26 39.86
C ALA A 15 -0.72 31.59 39.11
N ALA A 16 -0.36 30.37 39.53
CA ALA A 16 0.56 29.54 38.78
C ALA A 16 -0.16 29.06 37.51
N CYS A 17 0.14 29.71 36.38
CA CYS A 17 -0.26 29.24 35.05
C CYS A 17 0.55 27.99 34.74
N THR A 18 0.04 26.80 35.04
CA THR A 18 0.57 25.55 34.55
C THR A 18 0.30 25.47 33.03
N LYS A 19 1.34 25.68 32.25
CA LYS A 19 1.33 25.46 30.79
C LYS A 19 1.16 23.95 30.60
N GLU A 20 -0.07 23.49 30.35
CA GLU A 20 -0.30 22.12 29.88
C GLU A 20 0.46 21.95 28.59
N ASN A 21 1.56 21.19 28.64
CA ASN A 21 2.21 20.68 27.44
C ASN A 21 1.28 19.63 26.84
N ASN A 22 0.32 20.06 26.02
CA ASN A 22 -0.43 19.19 25.13
C ASN A 22 0.54 18.65 24.07
N THR A 23 1.36 17.68 24.46
CA THR A 23 2.05 16.82 23.49
C THR A 23 0.97 16.00 22.81
N THR A 24 0.51 16.45 21.65
CA THR A 24 -0.38 15.68 20.79
C THR A 24 0.28 14.32 20.54
N LYS A 25 -0.23 13.27 21.18
CA LYS A 25 0.28 11.92 20.99
C LYS A 25 0.04 11.55 19.52
N LEU A 26 1.13 11.41 18.78
CA LEU A 26 1.05 10.99 17.37
C LEU A 26 0.47 9.57 17.29
N GLU A 27 -0.40 9.35 16.32
CA GLU A 27 -0.95 8.01 16.07
C GLU A 27 0.17 7.05 15.66
N PRO A 28 0.18 5.82 16.21
CA PRO A 28 1.21 4.84 15.91
C PRO A 28 1.07 4.30 14.48
N VAL A 29 2.17 3.75 13.97
CA VAL A 29 2.19 2.98 12.72
C VAL A 29 1.25 1.78 12.82
N VAL A 30 0.42 1.58 11.81
CA VAL A 30 -0.46 0.42 11.67
C VAL A 30 0.16 -0.58 10.71
N SER A 31 0.36 -1.83 11.17
CA SER A 31 0.89 -2.92 10.34
C SER A 31 -0.12 -4.04 10.19
N LEU A 32 -0.36 -4.47 8.96
CA LEU A 32 -1.30 -5.53 8.62
C LEU A 32 -0.74 -6.47 7.55
N THR A 33 -1.23 -7.70 7.57
CA THR A 33 -1.04 -8.68 6.48
C THR A 33 -2.40 -8.96 5.84
N VAL A 34 -2.44 -8.84 4.51
CA VAL A 34 -3.60 -9.14 3.69
C VAL A 34 -3.36 -10.46 2.97
N ASN A 35 -4.29 -11.38 3.09
CA ASN A 35 -4.17 -12.70 2.49
C ASN A 35 -5.23 -12.90 1.41
N ASN A 36 -4.84 -13.52 0.30
CA ASN A 36 -5.76 -13.92 -0.79
C ASN A 36 -6.60 -12.78 -1.38
N LEU A 37 -6.05 -11.57 -1.51
CA LEU A 37 -6.75 -10.50 -2.22
C LEU A 37 -6.87 -10.84 -3.70
N ALA A 38 -8.07 -11.17 -4.15
CA ALA A 38 -8.35 -11.46 -5.56
C ALA A 38 -8.16 -10.21 -6.42
N ALA A 39 -7.42 -10.31 -7.52
CA ALA A 39 -7.03 -9.21 -8.38
C ALA A 39 -7.25 -9.54 -9.86
N ASP A 40 -8.51 -9.46 -10.32
CA ASP A 40 -8.91 -9.86 -11.68
C ASP A 40 -8.60 -11.34 -11.95
N THR A 41 -9.11 -12.22 -11.10
CA THR A 41 -8.87 -13.67 -11.17
C THR A 41 -9.22 -14.24 -12.55
N ILE A 42 -8.54 -15.33 -12.92
CA ILE A 42 -8.69 -15.94 -14.24
C ILE A 42 -10.09 -16.53 -14.40
N ILE A 43 -10.75 -16.15 -15.50
CA ILE A 43 -12.08 -16.64 -15.90
C ILE A 43 -12.03 -17.48 -17.19
N GLY A 44 -10.90 -17.47 -17.89
CA GLY A 44 -10.71 -18.26 -19.10
C GLY A 44 -9.29 -18.16 -19.63
N ILE A 45 -9.04 -18.93 -20.70
CA ILE A 45 -7.79 -18.92 -21.46
C ILE A 45 -8.15 -18.68 -22.92
N THR A 46 -7.48 -17.73 -23.57
CA THR A 46 -7.67 -17.50 -25.00
C THR A 46 -7.17 -18.72 -25.80
N PRO A 47 -7.73 -19.02 -26.97
CA PRO A 47 -7.14 -20.02 -27.85
C PRO A 47 -5.67 -19.68 -28.14
N GLY A 48 -4.79 -20.68 -27.98
CA GLY A 48 -3.39 -20.55 -28.35
C GLY A 48 -3.18 -20.89 -29.83
N VAL A 49 -2.10 -20.36 -30.43
CA VAL A 49 -1.60 -20.79 -31.73
C VAL A 49 -0.34 -21.64 -31.47
N PRO A 50 -0.31 -22.91 -31.86
CA PRO A 50 0.87 -23.73 -31.65
C PRO A 50 2.14 -23.11 -32.26
N PRO A 51 3.30 -23.16 -31.56
CA PRO A 51 3.58 -23.83 -30.31
C PRO A 51 3.22 -23.01 -29.04
N LEU A 52 2.66 -21.79 -29.20
CA LEU A 52 2.30 -20.91 -28.09
C LEU A 52 0.95 -21.34 -27.52
N GLY A 53 0.91 -21.56 -26.19
CA GLY A 53 -0.31 -21.80 -25.44
C GLY A 53 -1.23 -20.56 -25.40
N GLY A 54 -2.47 -20.75 -24.98
CA GLY A 54 -3.39 -19.63 -24.77
C GLY A 54 -2.97 -18.74 -23.59
N MET A 55 -3.44 -17.50 -23.60
CA MET A 55 -3.16 -16.52 -22.55
C MET A 55 -4.31 -16.48 -21.53
N PRO A 56 -4.03 -16.52 -20.23
CA PRO A 56 -5.05 -16.40 -19.20
C PRO A 56 -5.61 -14.98 -19.16
N TYR A 57 -6.93 -14.85 -19.08
CA TYR A 57 -7.60 -13.56 -18.96
C TYR A 57 -8.59 -13.53 -17.80
N GLY A 58 -8.80 -12.35 -17.21
CA GLY A 58 -9.81 -12.05 -16.22
C GLY A 58 -10.90 -11.15 -16.80
N ALA A 59 -11.75 -10.58 -15.95
CA ALA A 59 -12.79 -9.65 -16.33
C ALA A 59 -12.28 -8.26 -16.70
N GLY A 60 -11.00 -8.00 -16.59
CA GLY A 60 -10.35 -6.70 -16.84
C GLY A 60 -10.62 -5.65 -15.76
N LYS A 61 -11.08 -6.06 -14.58
CA LYS A 61 -11.48 -5.15 -13.50
C LYS A 61 -10.39 -5.02 -12.43
N TYR A 62 -10.22 -3.79 -11.91
CA TYR A 62 -9.37 -3.55 -10.75
C TYR A 62 -10.08 -3.92 -9.45
N THR A 63 -9.31 -4.46 -8.50
CA THR A 63 -9.70 -4.58 -7.09
C THR A 63 -9.07 -3.42 -6.34
N PHE A 64 -9.90 -2.52 -5.84
CA PHE A 64 -9.49 -1.32 -5.11
C PHE A 64 -9.33 -1.63 -3.62
N TYR A 65 -8.31 -1.05 -2.99
CA TYR A 65 -7.99 -1.29 -1.59
C TYR A 65 -7.63 0.02 -0.87
N SER A 66 -8.22 0.23 0.31
CA SER A 66 -7.84 1.32 1.20
C SER A 66 -6.81 0.80 2.21
N ILE A 67 -5.61 1.34 2.18
CA ILE A 67 -4.53 1.05 3.12
C ILE A 67 -4.93 1.53 4.53
N GLU A 68 -5.52 2.73 4.62
CA GLU A 68 -5.98 3.33 5.88
C GLU A 68 -7.02 2.46 6.58
N LYS A 69 -8.01 1.96 5.83
CA LYS A 69 -9.10 1.13 6.39
C LYS A 69 -8.75 -0.35 6.49
N GLY A 70 -7.68 -0.79 5.83
CA GLY A 70 -7.34 -2.20 5.75
C GLY A 70 -8.37 -3.04 5.01
N ALA A 71 -9.07 -2.49 4.00
CA ALA A 71 -10.23 -3.10 3.39
C ALA A 71 -10.34 -2.86 1.88
N VAL A 72 -11.02 -3.79 1.21
CA VAL A 72 -11.44 -3.64 -0.19
C VAL A 72 -12.49 -2.53 -0.30
N VAL A 73 -12.36 -1.72 -1.35
CA VAL A 73 -13.28 -0.65 -1.68
C VAL A 73 -14.14 -1.06 -2.88
N PRO A 74 -15.46 -0.84 -2.85
CA PRO A 74 -16.34 -1.16 -3.98
C PRO A 74 -15.90 -0.46 -5.27
N SER A 75 -16.06 -1.14 -6.42
CA SER A 75 -15.70 -0.57 -7.73
C SER A 75 -16.52 0.67 -8.10
N SER A 76 -17.71 0.85 -7.53
CA SER A 76 -18.50 2.08 -7.64
C SER A 76 -17.78 3.32 -7.10
N ASP A 77 -16.82 3.13 -6.19
CA ASP A 77 -16.01 4.20 -5.60
C ASP A 77 -14.67 4.43 -6.33
N SER A 78 -14.47 3.81 -7.50
CA SER A 78 -13.22 3.93 -8.29
C SER A 78 -12.83 5.36 -8.65
N ALA A 79 -13.81 6.24 -8.84
CA ALA A 79 -13.61 7.66 -9.16
C ALA A 79 -13.53 8.57 -7.91
N THR A 80 -13.24 8.00 -6.73
CA THR A 80 -13.14 8.71 -5.45
C THR A 80 -11.78 8.56 -4.82
N THR A 81 -11.53 9.30 -3.74
CA THR A 81 -10.31 9.19 -2.91
C THR A 81 -10.42 8.14 -1.81
N LYS A 82 -11.43 7.26 -1.83
CA LYS A 82 -11.65 6.24 -0.79
C LYS A 82 -10.70 5.05 -0.85
N TRP A 83 -9.94 4.91 -1.93
CA TRP A 83 -8.95 3.84 -2.13
C TRP A 83 -7.55 4.43 -2.32
N ASP A 84 -6.52 3.64 -2.07
CA ASP A 84 -5.13 4.07 -2.15
C ASP A 84 -4.37 3.36 -3.26
N ILE A 85 -4.61 2.06 -3.40
CA ILE A 85 -4.00 1.18 -4.40
C ILE A 85 -5.06 0.31 -5.05
N ALA A 86 -4.79 -0.12 -6.29
CA ALA A 86 -5.67 -1.03 -7.02
C ALA A 86 -4.86 -2.10 -7.76
N PHE A 87 -5.38 -3.31 -7.80
CA PHE A 87 -4.71 -4.49 -8.33
C PHE A 87 -5.48 -5.06 -9.52
N ARG A 88 -4.77 -5.37 -10.61
CA ARG A 88 -5.31 -6.10 -11.77
C ARG A 88 -4.22 -6.95 -12.41
N GLY A 89 -4.37 -8.28 -12.39
CA GLY A 89 -3.31 -9.16 -12.84
C GLY A 89 -2.02 -8.85 -12.07
N THR A 90 -0.93 -8.48 -12.74
CA THR A 90 0.33 -8.07 -12.11
C THR A 90 0.49 -6.55 -11.99
N ALA A 91 -0.47 -5.77 -12.46
CA ALA A 91 -0.44 -4.31 -12.35
C ALA A 91 -0.92 -3.84 -10.97
N ILE A 92 -0.20 -2.87 -10.40
CA ILE A 92 -0.59 -2.16 -9.18
C ILE A 92 -0.65 -0.68 -9.54
N LEU A 93 -1.82 -0.06 -9.33
CA LEU A 93 -2.03 1.38 -9.48
C LEU A 93 -2.07 2.07 -8.12
N THR A 94 -1.67 3.33 -8.10
CA THR A 94 -1.91 4.26 -6.99
C THR A 94 -3.07 5.19 -7.34
N ASN A 95 -3.80 5.70 -6.36
CA ASN A 95 -4.86 6.69 -6.59
C ASN A 95 -4.22 8.06 -6.87
N SER A 96 -3.78 8.25 -8.11
CA SER A 96 -3.05 9.44 -8.55
C SER A 96 -3.09 9.62 -10.07
N GLY A 97 -2.78 10.82 -10.55
CA GLY A 97 -2.67 11.11 -11.97
C GLY A 97 -3.94 10.74 -12.74
N ASN A 98 -3.80 9.97 -13.84
CA ASN A 98 -4.97 9.45 -14.58
C ASN A 98 -5.47 8.09 -14.05
N GLY A 99 -4.83 7.52 -13.03
CA GLY A 99 -5.30 6.31 -12.35
C GLY A 99 -6.41 6.57 -11.33
N GLY A 100 -6.51 7.79 -10.79
CA GLY A 100 -7.53 8.19 -9.82
C GLY A 100 -7.34 9.61 -9.30
N PRO A 101 -8.38 10.20 -8.65
CA PRO A 101 -8.41 11.61 -8.25
C PRO A 101 -7.59 11.97 -7.00
N GLY A 102 -6.95 10.99 -6.35
CA GLY A 102 -6.23 11.21 -5.10
C GLY A 102 -4.86 11.87 -5.28
N ALA A 103 -4.27 12.28 -4.16
CA ALA A 103 -2.91 12.82 -4.09
C ALA A 103 -1.82 11.73 -4.04
N GLY A 104 -2.17 10.50 -4.40
CA GLY A 104 -1.33 9.32 -4.29
C GLY A 104 -0.05 9.35 -5.12
N GLY A 105 0.66 8.25 -5.09
CA GLY A 105 1.88 8.04 -5.85
C GLY A 105 2.70 6.90 -5.26
N GLY A 106 3.78 6.51 -5.94
CA GLY A 106 4.61 5.44 -5.44
C GLY A 106 5.98 5.35 -6.09
N PHE A 107 6.83 4.54 -5.47
CA PHE A 107 8.10 4.11 -6.02
C PHE A 107 8.48 2.75 -5.43
N VAL A 108 9.50 2.10 -6.03
CA VAL A 108 10.06 0.84 -5.50
C VAL A 108 11.36 1.16 -4.77
N TYR A 109 11.39 0.83 -3.49
CA TYR A 109 12.62 0.80 -2.69
C TYR A 109 13.26 -0.58 -2.80
N VAL A 110 14.59 -0.60 -2.97
CA VAL A 110 15.38 -1.84 -3.00
C VAL A 110 16.08 -2.02 -1.67
N GLY A 111 15.66 -3.01 -0.90
CA GLY A 111 16.12 -3.30 0.45
C GLY A 111 15.07 -4.10 1.22
N LEU A 112 15.39 -4.52 2.44
CA LEU A 112 14.46 -5.30 3.25
C LEU A 112 13.33 -4.41 3.80
N PHE A 113 12.13 -4.98 3.89
CA PHE A 113 10.95 -4.30 4.45
C PHE A 113 11.21 -3.79 5.87
N GLU A 114 11.90 -4.59 6.68
CA GLU A 114 12.21 -4.24 8.07
C GLU A 114 13.25 -3.12 8.20
N ASP A 115 14.13 -2.98 7.21
CA ASP A 115 15.19 -1.97 7.25
C ASP A 115 14.71 -0.58 6.82
N LEU A 116 13.62 -0.51 6.07
CA LEU A 116 13.03 0.76 5.68
C LEU A 116 12.29 1.41 6.88
N LYS A 117 13.04 2.11 7.73
CA LYS A 117 12.48 2.82 8.90
C LYS A 117 11.96 4.21 8.55
N THR A 118 12.53 4.83 7.52
CA THR A 118 12.14 6.19 7.08
C THR A 118 12.23 6.25 5.57
N VAL A 119 11.28 6.93 4.93
CA VAL A 119 11.32 7.17 3.49
C VAL A 119 12.55 8.02 3.17
N PRO A 120 13.45 7.57 2.26
CA PRO A 120 14.64 8.33 1.90
C PRO A 120 14.29 9.73 1.39
N SER A 121 15.07 10.73 1.79
CA SER A 121 14.77 12.16 1.53
C SER A 121 14.82 12.52 0.04
N ASP A 122 15.64 11.81 -0.73
CA ASP A 122 15.84 11.95 -2.17
C ASP A 122 14.83 11.18 -3.02
N SER A 123 13.89 10.45 -2.39
CA SER A 123 12.88 9.66 -3.10
C SER A 123 11.85 10.53 -3.81
N THR A 124 11.53 10.14 -5.04
CA THR A 124 10.48 10.77 -5.84
C THR A 124 9.27 9.84 -5.97
N PHE A 125 8.12 10.29 -5.47
CA PHE A 125 6.85 9.60 -5.72
C PHE A 125 6.37 9.89 -7.14
N ARG A 126 6.30 8.85 -7.95
CA ARG A 126 5.72 8.92 -9.30
C ARG A 126 4.21 8.82 -9.21
N THR A 127 3.52 9.42 -10.17
CA THR A 127 2.07 9.32 -10.34
C THR A 127 1.74 8.49 -11.56
N GLU A 128 0.48 8.04 -11.65
CA GLU A 128 0.02 7.28 -12.80
C GLU A 128 -0.10 8.17 -14.05
N ASN A 129 0.37 7.63 -15.17
CA ASN A 129 0.12 8.13 -16.52
C ASN A 129 -0.11 6.90 -17.43
N VAL A 130 -1.09 6.10 -17.05
CA VAL A 130 -1.38 4.83 -17.71
C VAL A 130 -2.02 5.04 -19.10
N PRO A 131 -1.69 4.22 -20.09
CA PRO A 131 -0.79 3.06 -20.02
C PRO A 131 0.70 3.38 -20.23
N THR A 132 1.06 4.66 -20.42
CA THR A 132 2.42 5.08 -20.78
C THR A 132 3.42 4.81 -19.65
N SER A 133 3.05 5.15 -18.41
CA SER A 133 3.88 4.86 -17.23
C SER A 133 3.02 4.60 -15.99
N TYR A 134 3.56 3.79 -15.10
CA TYR A 134 2.95 3.41 -13.83
C TYR A 134 3.77 3.97 -12.68
N ALA A 135 3.12 4.39 -11.59
CA ALA A 135 3.82 4.79 -10.37
C ALA A 135 4.68 3.64 -9.84
N ILE A 136 4.12 2.46 -9.78
CA ILE A 136 4.86 1.21 -9.56
C ILE A 136 5.15 0.59 -10.92
N PRO A 137 6.43 0.47 -11.34
CA PRO A 137 6.78 0.00 -12.68
C PRO A 137 6.14 -1.34 -13.02
N PHE A 138 5.44 -1.38 -14.13
CA PHE A 138 4.80 -2.58 -14.66
C PHE A 138 5.78 -3.40 -15.50
N GLY A 139 5.74 -4.72 -15.37
CA GLY A 139 6.53 -5.67 -16.13
C GLY A 139 7.52 -6.47 -15.29
N SER A 140 7.92 -7.65 -15.83
CA SER A 140 8.88 -8.54 -15.17
C SER A 140 10.20 -7.83 -14.90
N ASN A 141 10.76 -8.00 -13.71
CA ASN A 141 11.98 -7.38 -13.18
C ASN A 141 11.93 -5.84 -13.00
N LYS A 142 10.82 -5.17 -13.34
CA LYS A 142 10.71 -3.70 -13.25
C LYS A 142 10.14 -3.22 -11.92
N GLY A 143 9.10 -3.87 -11.45
CA GLY A 143 8.40 -3.52 -10.21
C GLY A 143 8.65 -4.56 -9.11
N TRP A 144 7.59 -5.24 -8.72
CA TRP A 144 7.57 -6.13 -7.56
C TRP A 144 7.83 -7.60 -7.89
N TYR A 145 7.76 -8.02 -9.17
CA TYR A 145 7.76 -9.43 -9.57
C TYR A 145 8.74 -9.75 -10.69
N VAL A 146 9.09 -11.03 -10.77
CA VAL A 146 9.68 -11.66 -11.95
C VAL A 146 8.72 -12.71 -12.52
N TYR A 147 8.63 -12.79 -13.85
CA TYR A 147 7.96 -13.86 -14.55
C TYR A 147 9.01 -14.83 -15.14
N ASP A 148 8.96 -16.08 -14.71
CA ASP A 148 9.75 -17.17 -15.27
C ASP A 148 8.93 -17.87 -16.37
N GLY A 149 9.25 -17.58 -17.63
CA GLY A 149 8.53 -18.12 -18.78
C GLY A 149 8.74 -19.63 -18.99
N LEU A 150 9.83 -20.21 -18.47
CA LEU A 150 10.06 -21.67 -18.56
C LEU A 150 9.19 -22.44 -17.57
N LYS A 151 8.90 -21.84 -16.43
CA LYS A 151 8.08 -22.43 -15.38
C LYS A 151 6.65 -21.92 -15.36
N ASN A 152 6.31 -20.90 -16.17
CA ASN A 152 5.04 -20.18 -16.15
C ASN A 152 4.66 -19.66 -14.75
N LEU A 153 5.63 -19.11 -14.03
CA LEU A 153 5.45 -18.61 -12.66
C LEU A 153 5.74 -17.12 -12.57
N VAL A 154 4.88 -16.44 -11.81
CA VAL A 154 5.09 -15.06 -11.36
C VAL A 154 5.46 -15.12 -9.88
N THR A 155 6.63 -14.62 -9.52
CA THR A 155 7.09 -14.62 -8.12
C THR A 155 7.51 -13.21 -7.68
N PRO A 156 7.20 -12.81 -6.44
CA PRO A 156 7.73 -11.57 -5.88
C PRO A 156 9.26 -11.58 -5.87
N ILE A 157 9.85 -10.43 -6.10
CA ILE A 157 11.31 -10.26 -5.99
C ILE A 157 11.65 -9.91 -4.54
N PRO A 158 12.45 -10.71 -3.84
CA PRO A 158 12.87 -10.39 -2.48
C PRO A 158 13.54 -9.01 -2.40
N GLY A 159 13.25 -8.25 -1.34
CA GLY A 159 13.81 -6.92 -1.17
C GLY A 159 13.24 -5.85 -2.12
N ARG A 160 12.04 -6.04 -2.67
CA ARG A 160 11.28 -5.01 -3.38
C ARG A 160 10.15 -4.52 -2.50
N VAL A 161 10.32 -3.32 -1.94
CA VAL A 161 9.32 -2.65 -1.10
C VAL A 161 8.67 -1.53 -1.90
N LEU A 162 7.34 -1.59 -2.02
CA LEU A 162 6.56 -0.53 -2.66
C LEU A 162 6.30 0.56 -1.61
N VAL A 163 6.83 1.74 -1.82
CA VAL A 163 6.54 2.90 -0.98
C VAL A 163 5.42 3.68 -1.63
N ILE A 164 4.31 3.79 -0.92
CA ILE A 164 3.06 4.36 -1.42
C ILE A 164 2.75 5.65 -0.65
N ARG A 165 2.47 6.70 -1.38
CA ARG A 165 1.72 7.84 -0.88
C ARG A 165 0.24 7.55 -1.14
N THR A 166 -0.58 7.55 -0.08
CA THR A 166 -2.01 7.27 -0.13
C THR A 166 -2.80 8.37 -0.85
N ALA A 167 -4.07 8.15 -1.14
CA ALA A 167 -4.94 9.16 -1.74
C ALA A 167 -5.05 10.43 -0.88
N SER A 168 -4.91 10.31 0.46
CA SER A 168 -4.91 11.40 1.44
C SER A 168 -3.52 12.02 1.70
N GLY A 169 -2.47 11.54 1.01
CA GLY A 169 -1.10 12.05 1.16
C GLY A 169 -0.29 11.43 2.30
N LYS A 170 -0.84 10.45 3.03
CA LYS A 170 -0.11 9.68 4.05
C LYS A 170 0.84 8.67 3.38
N ILE A 171 1.68 8.02 4.17
CA ILE A 171 2.71 7.11 3.65
C ILE A 171 2.47 5.68 4.12
N ALA A 172 2.70 4.74 3.22
CA ALA A 172 2.75 3.31 3.55
C ALA A 172 3.93 2.65 2.84
N LYS A 173 4.43 1.56 3.41
CA LYS A 173 5.34 0.63 2.74
C LYS A 173 4.67 -0.72 2.63
N ILE A 174 4.83 -1.38 1.47
CA ILE A 174 4.16 -2.65 1.13
C ILE A 174 5.20 -3.63 0.61
N GLU A 175 5.12 -4.88 1.04
CA GLU A 175 5.87 -5.98 0.46
C GLU A 175 4.90 -7.05 -0.01
N ILE A 176 4.99 -7.41 -1.30
CA ILE A 176 4.22 -8.52 -1.86
C ILE A 176 4.90 -9.83 -1.47
N LEU A 177 4.19 -10.69 -0.75
CA LEU A 177 4.70 -11.96 -0.23
C LEU A 177 4.39 -13.12 -1.17
N ASN A 178 3.22 -13.09 -1.82
CA ASN A 178 2.80 -14.15 -2.73
C ASN A 178 1.76 -13.63 -3.74
N TYR A 179 1.61 -14.35 -4.85
CA TYR A 179 0.69 -14.00 -5.95
C TYR A 179 -0.34 -15.09 -6.24
N TYR A 180 -0.32 -16.17 -5.46
CA TYR A 180 -1.16 -17.35 -5.70
C TYR A 180 -2.14 -17.58 -4.55
N LYS A 181 -3.25 -18.23 -4.87
CA LYS A 181 -4.30 -18.60 -3.92
C LYS A 181 -3.73 -19.39 -2.75
N GLY A 182 -4.15 -19.06 -1.54
CA GLY A 182 -3.64 -19.68 -0.32
C GLY A 182 -2.25 -19.20 0.10
N GLY A 183 -1.63 -18.23 -0.62
CA GLY A 183 -0.30 -17.73 -0.29
C GLY A 183 0.82 -18.74 -0.60
N VAL A 184 0.57 -19.72 -1.48
CA VAL A 184 1.52 -20.78 -1.83
C VAL A 184 1.79 -20.76 -3.32
N THR A 185 3.04 -20.51 -3.70
CA THR A 185 3.48 -20.60 -5.10
C THR A 185 3.42 -22.06 -5.57
N PRO A 186 2.74 -22.37 -6.69
CA PRO A 186 2.69 -23.72 -7.23
C PRO A 186 4.09 -24.26 -7.53
N ALA A 187 4.25 -25.58 -7.42
CA ALA A 187 5.49 -26.23 -7.81
C ALA A 187 5.82 -25.94 -9.29
N ALA A 188 7.09 -25.80 -9.63
CA ALA A 188 7.52 -25.58 -11.02
C ALA A 188 7.02 -26.69 -11.97
N THR A 189 6.89 -27.90 -11.46
CA THR A 189 6.38 -29.09 -12.17
C THR A 189 4.85 -29.20 -12.21
N ALA A 190 4.09 -28.33 -11.50
CA ALA A 190 2.65 -28.30 -11.58
C ALA A 190 2.19 -27.98 -13.02
N SER A 191 1.01 -28.49 -13.40
CA SER A 191 0.45 -28.18 -14.72
C SER A 191 0.16 -26.68 -14.87
N ASP A 192 0.25 -26.18 -16.09
CA ASP A 192 -0.02 -24.75 -16.37
C ASP A 192 -1.45 -24.37 -16.01
N ASN A 193 -2.42 -25.28 -16.12
CA ASN A 193 -3.79 -25.05 -15.68
C ASN A 193 -3.88 -24.75 -14.18
N VAL A 194 -3.13 -25.46 -13.33
CA VAL A 194 -3.07 -25.19 -11.89
C VAL A 194 -2.44 -23.81 -11.63
N LYS A 195 -1.28 -23.54 -12.24
CA LYS A 195 -0.57 -22.27 -12.08
C LYS A 195 -1.44 -21.09 -12.54
N MET A 196 -2.12 -21.20 -13.68
CA MET A 196 -2.99 -20.16 -14.20
C MET A 196 -4.23 -19.95 -13.34
N LYS A 197 -4.88 -21.02 -12.89
CA LYS A 197 -6.11 -20.94 -12.08
C LYS A 197 -5.87 -20.27 -10.72
N ASP A 198 -4.71 -20.54 -10.10
CA ASP A 198 -4.40 -20.09 -8.76
C ASP A 198 -3.67 -18.76 -8.69
N GLN A 199 -3.26 -18.16 -9.80
CA GLN A 199 -2.63 -16.84 -9.83
C GLN A 199 -3.63 -15.69 -9.61
N ARG A 200 -3.10 -14.48 -9.37
CA ARG A 200 -3.85 -13.22 -9.16
C ARG A 200 -4.59 -13.18 -7.82
N TYR A 201 -4.01 -13.84 -6.81
CA TYR A 201 -4.42 -13.73 -5.42
C TYR A 201 -3.24 -13.18 -4.61
N TYR A 202 -3.27 -11.89 -4.31
CA TYR A 202 -2.19 -11.24 -3.59
C TYR A 202 -2.20 -11.58 -2.11
N THR A 203 -1.04 -11.98 -1.60
CA THR A 203 -0.73 -11.94 -0.18
C THR A 203 0.38 -10.90 0.00
N PHE A 204 0.14 -9.88 0.84
CA PHE A 204 1.09 -8.81 1.08
C PHE A 204 1.01 -8.32 2.52
N ARG A 205 2.10 -7.74 3.01
CA ARG A 205 2.12 -7.01 4.27
C ARG A 205 2.37 -5.54 4.02
N TYR A 206 1.90 -4.71 4.92
CA TYR A 206 2.18 -3.29 4.86
C TYR A 206 2.31 -2.66 6.24
N SER A 207 3.02 -1.52 6.31
CA SER A 207 2.99 -0.60 7.43
C SER A 207 2.52 0.75 6.94
N TYR A 208 1.49 1.29 7.58
CA TYR A 208 0.86 2.57 7.27
C TYR A 208 1.17 3.59 8.36
N GLN A 209 1.58 4.79 7.96
CA GLN A 209 1.89 5.91 8.84
C GLN A 209 0.75 6.94 8.84
N PRO A 210 -0.16 6.92 9.85
CA PRO A 210 -1.34 7.78 9.87
C PRO A 210 -1.03 9.22 10.27
N ASN A 211 0.05 9.48 11.00
CA ASN A 211 0.34 10.80 11.58
C ASN A 211 0.99 11.80 10.61
N GLY A 212 1.25 11.40 9.36
CA GLY A 212 1.82 12.27 8.32
C GLY A 212 3.35 12.41 8.33
N THR A 213 4.06 11.72 9.24
CA THR A 213 5.53 11.64 9.16
C THR A 213 5.98 10.65 8.09
N LYS A 214 7.28 10.65 7.78
CA LYS A 214 7.88 9.71 6.81
C LYS A 214 8.54 8.50 7.48
N SER A 215 8.35 8.31 8.80
CA SER A 215 8.97 7.24 9.60
C SER A 215 7.95 6.15 9.92
N PHE A 216 8.41 4.88 9.90
CA PHE A 216 7.62 3.68 10.18
C PHE A 216 8.01 3.07 11.53
#